data_86d9bb38339f0bf1865a2eb0c3f739d3
#
_entry.id   86d9bb38339f0bf1865a2eb0c3f739d3
#
_cell.length_a   1.000
_cell.length_b   1.000
_cell.length_c   1.000
_cell.angle_alpha   90.00
_cell.angle_beta   90.00
_cell.angle_gamma   90.00
#
_symmetry.space_group_name_H-M   'P 1'
#
loop_
_entity.id
_entity.type
_entity.pdbx_description
1 polymer ?
#
loop_
_entity_poly.entity_id
_entity_poly.type
_entity_poly.pdbx_seq_one_letter_code
_entity_poly.pdbx_strand_id
1 'polypeptide(L)'
;MTIKDKILVSEDEQNISNFISAILTANGYDVLVARNGTIAETMIASHCPDIIILDLGLPDMDGMQILRRVRAWSKIPIVVVSARSHEQDKVAALDAGAD
;
A
#
# COMPACT_ATOMS: atom_id res chain seq x y z
N MET A 1 -7.05 -15.24 22.05
CA MET A 1 -6.18 -14.93 20.91
C MET A 1 -6.65 -13.65 20.25
N THR A 2 -5.79 -12.68 20.11
CA THR A 2 -6.14 -11.41 19.47
C THR A 2 -5.84 -11.50 17.99
N ILE A 3 -6.85 -11.26 17.15
CA ILE A 3 -6.67 -11.17 15.72
C ILE A 3 -6.16 -9.76 15.39
N LYS A 4 -4.99 -9.69 14.79
CA LYS A 4 -4.42 -8.40 14.37
C LYS A 4 -4.82 -8.09 12.94
N ASP A 5 -5.13 -6.83 12.69
CA ASP A 5 -5.36 -6.36 11.33
C ASP A 5 -4.03 -6.39 10.55
N LYS A 6 -4.10 -6.85 9.31
CA LYS A 6 -2.95 -6.93 8.41
C LYS A 6 -2.87 -5.67 7.59
N ILE A 7 -1.70 -5.05 7.59
CA ILE A 7 -1.42 -3.87 6.77
C ILE A 7 -0.29 -4.21 5.81
N LEU A 8 -0.54 -4.04 4.52
CA LEU A 8 0.49 -4.17 3.50
C LEU A 8 1.09 -2.80 3.22
N VAL A 9 2.40 -2.70 3.36
CA VAL A 9 3.15 -1.48 3.04
C VAL A 9 3.91 -1.73 1.74
N SER A 10 3.52 -1.04 0.67
CA SER A 10 4.18 -1.11 -0.64
C SER A 10 5.10 0.09 -0.78
N GLU A 11 6.38 -0.12 -0.51
CA GLU A 11 7.39 0.93 -0.48
C GLU A 11 8.76 0.34 -0.82
N ASP A 12 9.46 0.91 -1.81
CA ASP A 12 10.78 0.44 -2.23
C ASP A 12 11.93 1.00 -1.40
N GLU A 13 11.73 2.17 -0.77
CA GLU A 13 12.75 2.78 0.10
C GLU A 13 12.74 2.08 1.45
N GLN A 14 13.82 1.34 1.74
CA GLN A 14 13.86 0.48 2.93
C GLN A 14 13.76 1.27 4.23
N ASN A 15 14.37 2.43 4.32
CA ASN A 15 14.31 3.25 5.52
C ASN A 15 12.89 3.73 5.81
N ILE A 16 12.14 4.08 4.77
CA ILE A 16 10.74 4.51 4.90
C ILE A 16 9.87 3.34 5.30
N SER A 17 10.03 2.18 4.65
CA SER A 17 9.23 1.00 4.98
C SER A 17 9.53 0.50 6.40
N ASN A 18 10.78 0.54 6.83
CA ASN A 18 11.16 0.17 8.20
C ASN A 18 10.53 1.11 9.22
N PHE A 19 10.54 2.40 8.95
CA PHE A 19 9.96 3.41 9.83
C PHE A 19 8.45 3.21 9.99
N ILE A 20 7.74 3.05 8.87
CA ILE A 20 6.30 2.82 8.86
C ILE A 20 5.98 1.50 9.57
N SER A 21 6.72 0.44 9.26
CA SER A 21 6.51 -0.88 9.87
C SER A 21 6.70 -0.85 11.37
N ALA A 22 7.72 -0.14 11.86
CA ALA A 22 7.98 -0.02 13.30
C ALA A 22 6.82 0.67 14.02
N ILE A 23 6.30 1.76 13.45
CA ILE A 23 5.17 2.48 14.03
C ILE A 23 3.91 1.60 14.06
N LEU A 24 3.60 0.94 12.97
CA LEU A 24 2.40 0.11 12.87
C LEU A 24 2.49 -1.12 13.78
N THR A 25 3.65 -1.76 13.83
CA THR A 25 3.86 -2.90 14.71
C THR A 25 3.72 -2.49 16.17
N ALA A 26 4.26 -1.34 16.54
CA ALA A 26 4.14 -0.81 17.92
C ALA A 26 2.69 -0.53 18.29
N ASN A 27 1.83 -0.28 17.32
CA ASN A 27 0.40 -0.03 17.53
C ASN A 27 -0.46 -1.31 17.39
N GLY A 28 0.15 -2.47 17.31
CA GLY A 28 -0.58 -3.74 17.37
C GLY A 28 -1.02 -4.30 16.03
N TYR A 29 -0.50 -3.77 14.91
CA TYR A 29 -0.83 -4.28 13.59
C TYR A 29 0.16 -5.34 13.12
N ASP A 30 -0.32 -6.24 12.26
CA ASP A 30 0.52 -7.22 11.58
C ASP A 30 0.93 -6.62 10.23
N VAL A 31 2.23 -6.43 10.01
CA VAL A 31 2.72 -5.67 8.86
C VAL A 31 3.40 -6.58 7.85
N LEU A 32 2.99 -6.44 6.59
CA LEU A 32 3.64 -7.06 5.44
C LEU A 32 4.29 -5.96 4.61
N VAL A 33 5.48 -6.21 4.09
CA VAL A 33 6.20 -5.24 3.28
C VAL A 33 6.44 -5.79 1.89
N ALA A 34 6.08 -5.02 0.87
CA ALA A 34 6.37 -5.31 -0.53
C ALA A 34 7.27 -4.21 -1.09
N ARG A 35 8.38 -4.60 -1.69
CA ARG A 35 9.38 -3.66 -2.19
C ARG A 35 9.10 -3.16 -3.60
N ASN A 36 8.21 -3.82 -4.32
CA ASN A 36 7.84 -3.43 -5.67
C ASN A 36 6.39 -3.82 -5.95
N GLY A 37 5.90 -3.41 -7.11
CA GLY A 37 4.51 -3.60 -7.46
C GLY A 37 4.13 -5.06 -7.70
N THR A 38 5.02 -5.84 -8.31
CA THR A 38 4.76 -7.26 -8.57
C THR A 38 4.57 -8.03 -7.26
N ILE A 39 5.45 -7.80 -6.29
CA ILE A 39 5.34 -8.42 -4.96
C ILE A 39 4.08 -7.93 -4.26
N ALA A 40 3.79 -6.63 -4.35
CA ALA A 40 2.59 -6.06 -3.74
C ALA A 40 1.32 -6.73 -4.26
N GLU A 41 1.18 -6.85 -5.57
CA GLU A 41 0.01 -7.49 -6.18
C GLU A 41 -0.12 -8.96 -5.74
N THR A 42 0.98 -9.68 -5.70
CA THR A 42 0.99 -11.07 -5.24
C THR A 42 0.55 -11.17 -3.78
N MET A 43 1.05 -10.30 -2.92
CA MET A 43 0.69 -10.31 -1.50
C MET A 43 -0.76 -9.89 -1.26
N ILE A 44 -1.28 -8.94 -2.03
CA ILE A 44 -2.69 -8.55 -1.93
C ILE A 44 -3.60 -9.74 -2.22
N ALA A 45 -3.29 -10.49 -3.27
CA ALA A 45 -4.08 -11.65 -3.66
C ALA A 45 -3.95 -12.81 -2.69
N SER A 46 -2.76 -13.05 -2.13
CA SER A 46 -2.48 -14.22 -1.30
C SER A 46 -2.71 -14.01 0.20
N HIS A 47 -2.50 -12.80 0.70
CA HIS A 47 -2.59 -12.50 2.14
C HIS A 47 -3.84 -11.73 2.53
N CYS A 48 -4.56 -11.17 1.57
CA CYS A 48 -5.80 -10.41 1.79
C CYS A 48 -5.65 -9.39 2.93
N PRO A 49 -4.76 -8.39 2.78
CA PRO A 49 -4.58 -7.40 3.84
C PRO A 49 -5.85 -6.60 4.09
N ASP A 50 -5.99 -6.08 5.29
CA ASP A 50 -7.14 -5.26 5.68
C ASP A 50 -6.99 -3.81 5.23
N ILE A 51 -5.75 -3.34 5.11
CA ILE A 51 -5.41 -1.98 4.65
C ILE A 51 -4.15 -2.06 3.80
N ILE A 52 -4.10 -1.26 2.75
CA ILE A 52 -2.91 -1.14 1.89
C ILE A 52 -2.38 0.28 1.99
N ILE A 53 -1.10 0.42 2.32
CA ILE A 53 -0.37 1.68 2.20
C ILE A 53 0.46 1.58 0.93
N LEU A 54 0.19 2.44 -0.03
CA LEU A 54 0.71 2.32 -1.38
C LEU A 54 1.52 3.54 -1.78
N ASP A 55 2.79 3.32 -2.11
CA ASP A 55 3.63 4.33 -2.75
C ASP A 55 3.38 4.30 -4.27
N LEU A 56 3.14 5.47 -4.84
CA LEU A 56 2.92 5.59 -6.29
C LEU A 56 4.22 5.44 -7.10
N GLY A 57 5.36 5.70 -6.47
CA GLY A 57 6.67 5.68 -7.14
C GLY A 57 7.42 4.36 -7.05
N LEU A 58 6.74 3.22 -7.22
CA LEU A 58 7.39 1.91 -7.18
C LEU A 58 8.31 1.71 -8.40
N PRO A 59 9.40 0.92 -8.26
CA PRO A 59 10.42 0.85 -9.31
C PRO A 59 10.00 0.08 -10.56
N ASP A 60 9.09 -0.87 -10.44
CA ASP A 60 8.71 -1.76 -11.54
C ASP A 60 7.38 -1.40 -12.20
N MET A 61 6.56 -0.61 -11.54
CA MET A 61 5.29 -0.17 -12.10
C MET A 61 4.76 1.05 -11.36
N ASP A 62 3.84 1.77 -12.01
CA ASP A 62 3.15 2.87 -11.37
C ASP A 62 2.15 2.33 -10.34
N GLY A 63 2.21 2.84 -9.11
CA GLY A 63 1.27 2.48 -8.06
C GLY A 63 -0.19 2.73 -8.45
N MET A 64 -0.45 3.65 -9.37
CA MET A 64 -1.79 3.87 -9.91
C MET A 64 -2.36 2.62 -10.60
N GLN A 65 -1.51 1.84 -11.26
CA GLN A 65 -1.93 0.58 -11.87
C GLN A 65 -2.40 -0.42 -10.82
N ILE A 66 -1.66 -0.51 -9.71
CA ILE A 66 -2.02 -1.39 -8.60
C ILE A 66 -3.36 -0.97 -8.03
N LEU A 67 -3.54 0.33 -7.79
CA LEU A 67 -4.78 0.87 -7.26
C LEU A 67 -5.98 0.50 -8.15
N ARG A 68 -5.87 0.72 -9.45
CA ARG A 68 -6.94 0.40 -10.40
C ARG A 68 -7.25 -1.09 -10.44
N ARG A 69 -6.22 -1.93 -10.46
CA ARG A 69 -6.38 -3.38 -10.49
C ARG A 69 -7.06 -3.90 -9.24
N VAL A 70 -6.65 -3.42 -8.07
CA VAL A 70 -7.28 -3.80 -6.80
C VAL A 70 -8.73 -3.36 -6.77
N ARG A 71 -9.03 -2.14 -7.19
CA ARG A 71 -10.41 -1.63 -7.21
C ARG A 71 -11.33 -2.39 -8.15
N ALA A 72 -10.79 -3.09 -9.15
CA ALA A 72 -11.58 -3.92 -10.05
C ALA A 72 -12.26 -5.09 -9.31
N TRP A 73 -11.71 -5.55 -8.20
CA TRP A 73 -12.24 -6.73 -7.49
C TRP A 73 -12.35 -6.57 -5.96
N SER A 74 -11.88 -5.47 -5.39
CA SER A 74 -11.86 -5.31 -3.94
C SER A 74 -12.11 -3.87 -3.51
N LYS A 75 -12.67 -3.71 -2.33
CA LYS A 75 -12.89 -2.42 -1.66
C LYS A 75 -11.95 -2.22 -0.47
N ILE A 76 -10.83 -2.94 -0.42
CA ILE A 76 -9.84 -2.77 0.64
C ILE A 76 -9.44 -1.30 0.73
N PRO A 77 -9.42 -0.68 1.93
CA PRO A 77 -8.95 0.69 2.08
C PRO A 77 -7.50 0.82 1.60
N ILE A 78 -7.25 1.81 0.75
CA ILE A 78 -5.94 2.09 0.19
C ILE A 78 -5.56 3.53 0.53
N VAL A 79 -4.48 3.67 1.29
CA VAL A 79 -3.90 4.97 1.62
C VAL A 79 -2.70 5.18 0.71
N VAL A 80 -2.75 6.22 -0.10
CA VAL A 80 -1.66 6.56 -1.01
C VAL A 80 -0.69 7.47 -0.29
N VAL A 81 0.59 7.08 -0.29
CA VAL A 81 1.69 7.86 0.25
C VAL A 81 2.67 8.09 -0.89
N SER A 82 3.03 9.31 -1.16
CA SER A 82 3.93 9.60 -2.26
C SER A 82 4.90 10.71 -1.88
N ALA A 83 6.18 10.49 -2.19
CA ALA A 83 7.18 11.53 -2.15
C ALA A 83 7.00 12.54 -3.29
N ARG A 84 6.18 12.20 -4.28
CA ARG A 84 5.77 13.13 -5.33
C ARG A 84 4.76 14.10 -4.75
N SER A 85 5.10 15.37 -4.67
CA SER A 85 4.21 16.39 -4.09
C SER A 85 3.32 17.07 -5.14
N HIS A 86 2.95 16.36 -6.20
CA HIS A 86 2.07 16.89 -7.23
C HIS A 86 0.61 16.65 -6.84
N GLU A 87 -0.16 17.72 -6.71
CA GLU A 87 -1.58 17.62 -6.41
C GLU A 87 -2.35 16.80 -7.45
N GLN A 88 -1.91 16.84 -8.70
CA GLN A 88 -2.52 16.07 -9.78
C GLN A 88 -2.47 14.57 -9.51
N ASP A 89 -1.36 14.07 -8.94
CA ASP A 89 -1.23 12.66 -8.60
C ASP A 89 -2.18 12.28 -7.46
N LYS A 90 -2.35 13.18 -6.49
CA LYS A 90 -3.27 12.95 -5.36
C LYS A 90 -4.72 12.93 -5.82
N VAL A 91 -5.11 13.85 -6.68
CA VAL A 91 -6.46 13.91 -7.25
C VAL A 91 -6.72 12.66 -8.09
N ALA A 92 -5.77 12.29 -8.95
CA ALA A 92 -5.90 11.09 -9.78
C ALA A 92 -6.05 9.83 -8.93
N ALA A 93 -5.31 9.72 -7.81
CA ALA A 93 -5.41 8.57 -6.91
C ALA A 93 -6.79 8.51 -6.25
N LEU A 94 -7.32 9.63 -5.79
CA LEU A 94 -8.67 9.68 -5.21
C LEU A 94 -9.73 9.31 -6.24
N ASP A 95 -9.61 9.82 -7.46
CA ASP A 95 -10.53 9.50 -8.54
C ASP A 95 -10.46 8.02 -8.93
N ALA A 96 -9.30 7.38 -8.78
CA ALA A 96 -9.12 5.95 -9.04
C ALA A 96 -9.56 5.07 -7.87
N GLY A 97 -10.00 5.65 -6.76
CA GLY A 97 -10.58 4.93 -5.64
C GLY A 97 -9.72 4.81 -4.39
N ALA A 98 -8.66 5.60 -4.25
CA ALA A 98 -7.91 5.67 -3.00
C ALA A 98 -8.74 6.38 -1.91
N ASP A 99 -8.47 6.00 -0.69
CA ASP A 99 -9.19 6.55 0.47
C ASP A 99 -8.47 7.72 1.14
#